data_973d4013a6d171b08b58f97a44b6d1db
#
_entry.id   973d4013a6d171b08b58f97a44b6d1db
#
_cell.length_a   1.000
_cell.length_b   1.000
_cell.length_c   1.000
_cell.angle_alpha   90.00
_cell.angle_beta   90.00
_cell.angle_gamma   90.00
#
_symmetry.space_group_name_H-M   'P 1'
#
loop_
_entity.id
_entity.type
_entity.pdbx_description
1 polymer ?
#
loop_
_entity_poly.entity_id
_entity_poly.type
_entity_poly.pdbx_seq_one_letter_code
_entity_poly.pdbx_strand_id
1 'polypeptide(L)'
;MRLPLFAALLTLATPALAQDREVSIPGPQGALHGALLTPKQAKAVVVIIPGSGPTDRDGNNPLGVRAQNLKLLAEGLAQQGVASIRIDKRGLFSSAAAIANANAVTIADYAADARAWAAFAAKEAGLPCAWLVGHSEGGLVALAAGNAPTICGQVLVSSLGRPYGEVIRAQLKANPANAPVLADAYRALDALAAGKTIDVSGFHPALQQLFNPAVQPFLIDAFRQNPRELAAALKGPVMIVQGQADLQVTQADAAALKGGAPFAELLLVPGVNHVLKHVDGTPGDNLASYSIPDRPIAREVVDGIASFVTNPAR
;
A
#
# COMPACT_ATOMS: atom_id res chain seq x y z
N MET A 1 -49.00 -16.86 -48.80
CA MET A 1 -48.06 -17.48 -47.76
C MET A 1 -47.16 -16.39 -47.20
N ARG A 2 -47.41 -15.95 -45.96
CA ARG A 2 -46.58 -14.92 -45.27
C ARG A 2 -45.69 -15.63 -44.27
N LEU A 3 -44.36 -15.58 -44.48
CA LEU A 3 -43.39 -16.09 -43.50
C LEU A 3 -43.27 -15.08 -42.34
N PRO A 4 -43.24 -15.53 -41.08
CA PRO A 4 -42.95 -14.66 -39.97
C PRO A 4 -41.42 -14.42 -39.84
N LEU A 5 -41.01 -13.15 -39.75
CA LEU A 5 -39.66 -12.74 -39.39
C LEU A 5 -39.49 -12.98 -37.89
N PHE A 6 -38.63 -13.94 -37.52
CA PHE A 6 -38.16 -14.07 -36.15
C PHE A 6 -37.02 -13.08 -35.93
N ALA A 7 -37.28 -12.04 -35.16
CA ALA A 7 -36.25 -11.14 -34.65
C ALA A 7 -35.56 -11.83 -33.43
N ALA A 8 -34.31 -12.26 -33.59
CA ALA A 8 -33.50 -12.75 -32.50
C ALA A 8 -33.03 -11.54 -31.64
N LEU A 9 -33.58 -11.39 -30.44
CA LEU A 9 -33.04 -10.46 -29.42
C LEU A 9 -31.70 -11.01 -28.95
N LEU A 10 -30.59 -10.40 -29.39
CA LEU A 10 -29.30 -10.57 -28.74
C LEU A 10 -29.34 -9.83 -27.38
N THR A 11 -29.51 -10.56 -26.31
CA THR A 11 -29.27 -10.05 -24.95
C THR A 11 -27.77 -9.88 -24.78
N LEU A 12 -27.25 -8.64 -24.83
CA LEU A 12 -25.92 -8.29 -24.38
C LEU A 12 -25.87 -8.50 -22.87
N ALA A 13 -25.29 -9.62 -22.44
CA ALA A 13 -24.99 -9.85 -21.03
C ALA A 13 -23.93 -8.82 -20.61
N THR A 14 -24.33 -7.80 -19.87
CA THR A 14 -23.38 -6.93 -19.16
C THR A 14 -22.52 -7.81 -18.25
N PRO A 15 -21.18 -7.70 -18.30
CA PRO A 15 -20.34 -8.44 -17.38
C PRO A 15 -20.71 -8.03 -15.95
N ALA A 16 -21.16 -8.99 -15.15
CA ALA A 16 -21.36 -8.76 -13.74
C ALA A 16 -20.02 -8.33 -13.14
N LEU A 17 -19.96 -7.11 -12.64
CA LEU A 17 -18.79 -6.62 -11.89
C LEU A 17 -18.53 -7.57 -10.72
N ALA A 18 -17.27 -7.96 -10.53
CA ALA A 18 -16.87 -8.71 -9.36
C ALA A 18 -17.24 -7.88 -8.11
N GLN A 19 -17.93 -8.51 -7.15
CA GLN A 19 -18.32 -7.85 -5.91
C GLN A 19 -17.35 -8.22 -4.79
N ASP A 20 -17.05 -7.26 -3.91
CA ASP A 20 -16.29 -7.50 -2.71
C ASP A 20 -16.99 -8.52 -1.81
N ARG A 21 -16.22 -9.49 -1.33
CA ARG A 21 -16.62 -10.43 -0.30
C ARG A 21 -15.77 -10.21 0.94
N GLU A 22 -16.39 -9.95 2.08
CA GLU A 22 -15.69 -9.91 3.36
C GLU A 22 -15.04 -11.26 3.65
N VAL A 23 -13.77 -11.21 4.06
CA VAL A 23 -12.98 -12.38 4.45
C VAL A 23 -12.25 -12.11 5.75
N SER A 24 -11.95 -13.17 6.50
CA SER A 24 -11.16 -13.05 7.71
C SER A 24 -10.22 -14.23 7.91
N ILE A 25 -9.12 -13.99 8.61
CA ILE A 25 -8.17 -14.99 9.07
C ILE A 25 -7.97 -14.84 10.58
N PRO A 26 -7.53 -15.89 11.29
CA PRO A 26 -7.15 -15.78 12.69
C PRO A 26 -6.03 -14.74 12.88
N GLY A 27 -6.20 -13.84 13.83
CA GLY A 27 -5.17 -12.94 14.33
C GLY A 27 -4.77 -13.28 15.76
N PRO A 28 -3.86 -12.53 16.40
CA PRO A 28 -3.30 -12.91 17.69
C PRO A 28 -4.31 -12.84 18.85
N GLN A 29 -5.27 -11.93 18.84
CA GLN A 29 -6.29 -11.78 19.88
C GLN A 29 -7.74 -11.80 19.32
N GLY A 30 -7.88 -11.56 18.02
CA GLY A 30 -9.14 -11.55 17.29
C GLY A 30 -8.87 -11.69 15.80
N ALA A 31 -9.93 -11.73 15.00
CA ALA A 31 -9.78 -11.91 13.56
C ALA A 31 -9.13 -10.69 12.89
N LEU A 32 -8.33 -10.97 11.87
CA LEU A 32 -7.92 -9.99 10.85
C LEU A 32 -8.93 -10.04 9.71
N HIS A 33 -9.31 -8.89 9.20
CA HIS A 33 -10.36 -8.73 8.19
C HIS A 33 -9.83 -8.13 6.90
N GLY A 34 -10.45 -8.48 5.79
CA GLY A 34 -10.14 -7.96 4.46
C GLY A 34 -11.33 -8.09 3.51
N ALA A 35 -11.21 -7.48 2.34
CA ALA A 35 -12.17 -7.59 1.25
C ALA A 35 -11.54 -8.32 0.07
N LEU A 36 -12.11 -9.45 -0.30
CA LEU A 36 -11.70 -10.26 -1.45
C LEU A 36 -12.51 -9.85 -2.67
N LEU A 37 -11.83 -9.52 -3.74
CA LEU A 37 -12.39 -9.27 -5.06
C LEU A 37 -11.85 -10.32 -6.04
N THR A 38 -12.74 -11.17 -6.58
CA THR A 38 -12.34 -12.27 -7.46
C THR A 38 -12.96 -12.12 -8.84
N PRO A 39 -12.18 -12.03 -9.92
CA PRO A 39 -12.68 -12.11 -11.29
C PRO A 39 -13.13 -13.55 -11.59
N LYS A 40 -13.90 -13.73 -12.70
CA LYS A 40 -14.42 -15.05 -13.09
C LYS A 40 -13.33 -16.12 -13.23
N GLN A 41 -12.14 -15.73 -13.69
CA GLN A 41 -10.96 -16.61 -13.80
C GLN A 41 -9.75 -15.82 -13.33
N ALA A 42 -9.27 -16.14 -12.15
CA ALA A 42 -8.08 -15.50 -11.59
C ALA A 42 -6.80 -16.15 -12.18
N LYS A 43 -5.97 -15.33 -12.82
CA LYS A 43 -4.63 -15.75 -13.31
C LYS A 43 -3.55 -15.54 -12.24
N ALA A 44 -3.77 -14.62 -11.34
CA ALA A 44 -2.92 -14.29 -10.20
C ALA A 44 -3.80 -13.76 -9.05
N VAL A 45 -3.25 -13.76 -7.85
CA VAL A 45 -3.88 -13.16 -6.67
C VAL A 45 -2.87 -12.27 -5.94
N VAL A 46 -3.33 -11.09 -5.50
CA VAL A 46 -2.52 -10.14 -4.76
C VAL A 46 -3.10 -9.86 -3.37
N VAL A 47 -2.24 -9.61 -2.39
CA VAL A 47 -2.62 -9.01 -1.10
C VAL A 47 -2.18 -7.56 -1.12
N ILE A 48 -3.14 -6.64 -1.03
CA ILE A 48 -2.89 -5.19 -1.04
C ILE A 48 -2.76 -4.71 0.40
N ILE A 49 -1.59 -4.19 0.74
CA ILE A 49 -1.22 -3.73 2.08
C ILE A 49 -1.26 -2.20 2.09
N PRO A 50 -2.12 -1.56 2.93
CA PRO A 50 -2.25 -0.11 2.99
C PRO A 50 -1.04 0.58 3.61
N GLY A 51 -0.96 1.90 3.39
CA GLY A 51 0.09 2.77 3.91
C GLY A 51 0.00 3.05 5.40
N SER A 52 0.74 4.07 5.85
CA SER A 52 0.93 4.44 7.25
C SER A 52 -0.34 4.93 7.95
N GLY A 53 -0.30 4.88 9.27
CA GLY A 53 -1.35 5.36 10.16
C GLY A 53 -2.68 4.63 9.99
N PRO A 54 -3.80 5.25 10.34
CA PRO A 54 -5.13 4.66 10.24
C PRO A 54 -5.66 4.73 8.80
N THR A 55 -4.93 4.14 7.87
CA THR A 55 -5.35 3.96 6.47
C THR A 55 -6.09 2.64 6.33
N ASP A 56 -7.33 2.70 5.85
CA ASP A 56 -8.20 1.55 5.66
C ASP A 56 -7.80 0.73 4.42
N ARG A 57 -8.43 -0.42 4.26
CA ARG A 57 -8.22 -1.34 3.13
C ARG A 57 -8.50 -0.72 1.76
N ASP A 58 -9.28 0.37 1.70
CA ASP A 58 -9.64 1.06 0.46
C ASP A 58 -8.70 2.24 0.14
N GLY A 59 -7.80 2.58 1.07
CA GLY A 59 -6.85 3.67 0.94
C GLY A 59 -7.38 5.01 1.48
N ASN A 60 -8.43 5.00 2.30
CA ASN A 60 -8.94 6.20 2.96
C ASN A 60 -8.33 6.34 4.36
N ASN A 61 -8.34 7.59 4.87
CA ASN A 61 -7.79 7.90 6.18
C ASN A 61 -8.68 8.97 6.84
N PRO A 62 -9.07 8.83 8.11
CA PRO A 62 -9.93 9.79 8.81
C PRO A 62 -9.33 11.20 8.90
N LEU A 63 -8.05 11.38 8.64
CA LEU A 63 -7.37 12.68 8.58
C LEU A 63 -7.61 13.44 7.26
N GLY A 64 -8.60 13.05 6.44
CA GLY A 64 -9.03 13.78 5.25
C GLY A 64 -8.74 13.10 3.92
N VAL A 65 -8.12 11.94 3.91
CA VAL A 65 -7.89 11.18 2.68
C VAL A 65 -9.14 10.34 2.35
N ARG A 66 -9.69 10.54 1.16
CA ARG A 66 -10.84 9.80 0.61
C ARG A 66 -10.55 9.36 -0.83
N ALA A 67 -9.32 8.97 -1.09
CA ALA A 67 -8.86 8.69 -2.44
C ALA A 67 -9.37 7.38 -3.02
N GLN A 68 -9.75 6.40 -2.21
CA GLN A 68 -10.13 5.04 -2.59
C GLN A 68 -9.13 4.36 -3.54
N ASN A 69 -7.89 4.80 -3.52
CA ASN A 69 -6.87 4.37 -4.49
C ASN A 69 -6.59 2.86 -4.43
N LEU A 70 -6.66 2.23 -3.27
CA LEU A 70 -6.44 0.78 -3.15
C LEU A 70 -7.67 -0.02 -3.62
N LYS A 71 -8.89 0.50 -3.40
CA LYS A 71 -10.11 -0.07 -3.96
C LYS A 71 -10.11 0.02 -5.49
N LEU A 72 -9.83 1.20 -6.04
CA LEU A 72 -9.74 1.40 -7.49
C LEU A 72 -8.63 0.54 -8.12
N LEU A 73 -7.51 0.34 -7.41
CA LEU A 73 -6.45 -0.58 -7.84
C LEU A 73 -6.98 -2.01 -7.94
N ALA A 74 -7.66 -2.50 -6.91
CA ALA A 74 -8.25 -3.84 -6.88
C ALA A 74 -9.27 -4.04 -8.00
N GLU A 75 -10.15 -3.05 -8.22
CA GLU A 75 -11.16 -3.08 -9.30
C GLU A 75 -10.52 -3.12 -10.69
N GLY A 76 -9.48 -2.31 -10.91
CA GLY A 76 -8.71 -2.32 -12.15
C GLY A 76 -7.99 -3.65 -12.40
N LEU A 77 -7.37 -4.21 -11.37
CA LEU A 77 -6.71 -5.51 -11.41
C LEU A 77 -7.70 -6.65 -11.72
N ALA A 78 -8.89 -6.62 -11.12
CA ALA A 78 -9.94 -7.60 -11.38
C ALA A 78 -10.40 -7.61 -12.84
N GLN A 79 -10.48 -6.43 -13.50
CA GLN A 79 -10.78 -6.33 -14.94
C GLN A 79 -9.72 -7.01 -15.80
N GLN A 80 -8.50 -7.18 -15.31
CA GLN A 80 -7.40 -7.86 -16.00
C GLN A 80 -7.17 -9.32 -15.56
N GLY A 81 -8.11 -9.86 -14.76
CA GLY A 81 -8.04 -11.25 -14.32
C GLY A 81 -7.14 -11.47 -13.11
N VAL A 82 -6.86 -10.45 -12.31
CA VAL A 82 -6.09 -10.56 -11.07
C VAL A 82 -7.04 -10.45 -9.89
N ALA A 83 -7.11 -11.48 -9.04
CA ALA A 83 -7.83 -11.44 -7.77
C ALA A 83 -7.06 -10.62 -6.75
N SER A 84 -7.76 -10.00 -5.79
CA SER A 84 -7.11 -9.21 -4.76
C SER A 84 -7.79 -9.37 -3.40
N ILE A 85 -6.98 -9.32 -2.33
CA ILE A 85 -7.46 -9.10 -0.96
C ILE A 85 -6.89 -7.78 -0.48
N ARG A 86 -7.75 -6.81 -0.17
CA ARG A 86 -7.41 -5.58 0.52
C ARG A 86 -7.58 -5.81 2.01
N ILE A 87 -6.57 -5.53 2.81
CA ILE A 87 -6.56 -5.85 4.25
C ILE A 87 -6.70 -4.61 5.12
N ASP A 88 -7.41 -4.75 6.24
CA ASP A 88 -7.29 -3.82 7.37
C ASP A 88 -6.14 -4.27 8.27
N LYS A 89 -5.20 -3.37 8.56
CA LYS A 89 -4.07 -3.68 9.43
C LYS A 89 -4.54 -4.04 10.83
N ARG A 90 -3.81 -4.94 11.49
CA ARG A 90 -4.01 -5.34 12.89
C ARG A 90 -4.22 -4.12 13.79
N GLY A 91 -5.27 -4.13 14.60
CA GLY A 91 -5.61 -3.04 15.52
C GLY A 91 -6.39 -1.89 14.90
N LEU A 92 -6.71 -1.94 13.60
CA LEU A 92 -7.41 -0.88 12.89
C LEU A 92 -8.69 -1.39 12.22
N PHE A 93 -9.69 -0.49 12.11
CA PHE A 93 -10.97 -0.74 11.43
C PHE A 93 -11.61 -2.09 11.80
N SER A 94 -11.93 -2.93 10.82
CA SER A 94 -12.55 -4.23 11.08
C SER A 94 -11.61 -5.21 11.81
N SER A 95 -10.30 -4.99 11.76
CA SER A 95 -9.27 -5.76 12.48
C SER A 95 -8.93 -5.17 13.87
N ALA A 96 -9.74 -4.25 14.40
CA ALA A 96 -9.47 -3.58 15.68
C ALA A 96 -9.31 -4.56 16.84
N ALA A 97 -10.09 -5.64 16.87
CA ALA A 97 -10.05 -6.67 17.92
C ALA A 97 -8.81 -7.59 17.85
N ALA A 98 -8.01 -7.50 16.79
CA ALA A 98 -6.85 -8.39 16.61
C ALA A 98 -5.68 -8.08 17.58
N ILE A 99 -5.70 -6.94 18.25
CA ILE A 99 -4.76 -6.55 19.31
C ILE A 99 -5.42 -5.54 20.25
N ALA A 100 -5.14 -5.61 21.55
CA ALA A 100 -5.72 -4.71 22.55
C ALA A 100 -5.27 -3.25 22.40
N ASN A 101 -4.05 -3.02 21.93
CA ASN A 101 -3.48 -1.69 21.71
C ASN A 101 -2.89 -1.60 20.29
N ALA A 102 -3.57 -0.87 19.42
CA ALA A 102 -3.16 -0.67 18.03
C ALA A 102 -1.75 -0.06 17.86
N ASN A 103 -1.25 0.66 18.87
CA ASN A 103 0.08 1.27 18.86
C ASN A 103 1.20 0.33 19.37
N ALA A 104 0.84 -0.86 19.89
CA ALA A 104 1.79 -1.86 20.35
C ALA A 104 2.22 -2.86 19.26
N VAL A 105 1.95 -2.54 17.99
CA VAL A 105 2.35 -3.34 16.83
C VAL A 105 3.78 -3.00 16.40
N THR A 106 4.41 -3.93 15.69
CA THR A 106 5.71 -3.76 15.05
C THR A 106 5.60 -4.01 13.54
N ILE A 107 6.61 -3.62 12.78
CA ILE A 107 6.70 -4.00 11.36
C ILE A 107 6.76 -5.53 11.21
N ALA A 108 7.40 -6.22 12.13
CA ALA A 108 7.45 -7.70 12.13
C ALA A 108 6.06 -8.33 12.33
N ASP A 109 5.21 -7.74 13.16
CA ASP A 109 3.81 -8.17 13.35
C ASP A 109 3.01 -8.03 12.05
N TYR A 110 3.08 -6.87 11.39
CA TYR A 110 2.42 -6.64 10.11
C TYR A 110 2.97 -7.56 9.01
N ALA A 111 4.28 -7.83 9.01
CA ALA A 111 4.90 -8.78 8.09
C ALA A 111 4.40 -10.22 8.30
N ALA A 112 4.19 -10.63 9.56
CA ALA A 112 3.59 -11.92 9.88
C ALA A 112 2.15 -12.02 9.37
N ASP A 113 1.35 -10.97 9.55
CA ASP A 113 -0.02 -10.90 9.01
C ASP A 113 -0.01 -10.95 7.47
N ALA A 114 0.89 -10.23 6.82
CA ALA A 114 1.01 -10.25 5.36
C ALA A 114 1.32 -11.65 4.82
N ARG A 115 2.18 -12.42 5.50
CA ARG A 115 2.44 -13.84 5.15
C ARG A 115 1.21 -14.72 5.34
N ALA A 116 0.47 -14.53 6.43
CA ALA A 116 -0.77 -15.27 6.68
C ALA A 116 -1.85 -14.96 5.64
N TRP A 117 -1.99 -13.67 5.28
CA TRP A 117 -2.87 -13.24 4.20
C TRP A 117 -2.44 -13.80 2.83
N ALA A 118 -1.15 -13.88 2.53
CA ALA A 118 -0.66 -14.47 1.28
C ALA A 118 -1.03 -15.97 1.19
N ALA A 119 -0.86 -16.73 2.27
CA ALA A 119 -1.24 -18.12 2.34
C ALA A 119 -2.77 -18.32 2.15
N PHE A 120 -3.57 -17.47 2.79
CA PHE A 120 -5.02 -17.48 2.65
C PHE A 120 -5.45 -17.11 1.22
N ALA A 121 -4.87 -16.04 0.65
CA ALA A 121 -5.20 -15.58 -0.70
C ALA A 121 -4.88 -16.64 -1.76
N ALA A 122 -3.72 -17.26 -1.66
CA ALA A 122 -3.32 -18.35 -2.56
C ALA A 122 -4.32 -19.51 -2.51
N LYS A 123 -4.72 -19.93 -1.30
CA LYS A 123 -5.71 -21.00 -1.08
C LYS A 123 -7.09 -20.63 -1.66
N GLU A 124 -7.59 -19.43 -1.37
CA GLU A 124 -8.90 -18.96 -1.85
C GLU A 124 -8.95 -18.86 -3.38
N ALA A 125 -7.84 -18.46 -4.01
CA ALA A 125 -7.74 -18.37 -5.46
C ALA A 125 -7.41 -19.72 -6.16
N GLY A 126 -7.08 -20.77 -5.41
CA GLY A 126 -6.60 -22.04 -5.96
C GLY A 126 -5.25 -21.93 -6.68
N LEU A 127 -4.39 -21.00 -6.23
CA LEU A 127 -3.08 -20.70 -6.80
C LEU A 127 -1.95 -21.13 -5.85
N PRO A 128 -0.74 -21.38 -6.35
CA PRO A 128 0.37 -21.86 -5.51
C PRO A 128 0.89 -20.80 -4.53
N CYS A 129 0.78 -19.53 -4.86
CA CYS A 129 1.25 -18.41 -4.07
C CYS A 129 0.46 -17.13 -4.41
N ALA A 130 0.60 -16.10 -3.57
CA ALA A 130 0.03 -14.77 -3.79
C ALA A 130 1.14 -13.71 -3.87
N TRP A 131 0.90 -12.61 -4.57
CA TRP A 131 1.79 -11.46 -4.60
C TRP A 131 1.49 -10.50 -3.46
N LEU A 132 2.51 -9.87 -2.88
CA LEU A 132 2.32 -8.76 -1.96
C LEU A 132 2.42 -7.44 -2.73
N VAL A 133 1.36 -6.63 -2.68
CA VAL A 133 1.31 -5.28 -3.25
C VAL A 133 1.28 -4.30 -2.11
N GLY A 134 2.42 -3.73 -1.76
CA GLY A 134 2.54 -2.79 -0.64
C GLY A 134 2.55 -1.34 -1.11
N HIS A 135 1.63 -0.53 -0.59
CA HIS A 135 1.56 0.90 -0.87
C HIS A 135 2.21 1.70 0.27
N SER A 136 3.13 2.61 -0.05
CA SER A 136 3.78 3.48 0.93
C SER A 136 4.47 2.66 2.05
N GLU A 137 4.12 2.84 3.35
CA GLU A 137 4.57 1.99 4.47
C GLU A 137 4.22 0.50 4.24
N GLY A 138 3.11 0.20 3.56
CA GLY A 138 2.76 -1.18 3.20
C GLY A 138 3.82 -1.87 2.35
N GLY A 139 4.60 -1.11 1.59
CA GLY A 139 5.78 -1.64 0.88
C GLY A 139 6.90 -2.06 1.84
N LEU A 140 7.13 -1.31 2.92
CA LEU A 140 8.06 -1.72 3.98
C LEU A 140 7.58 -3.02 4.65
N VAL A 141 6.28 -3.15 4.89
CA VAL A 141 5.68 -4.39 5.42
C VAL A 141 5.89 -5.55 4.45
N ALA A 142 5.66 -5.35 3.15
CA ALA A 142 5.91 -6.37 2.13
C ALA A 142 7.38 -6.80 2.09
N LEU A 143 8.31 -5.84 2.14
CA LEU A 143 9.75 -6.10 2.23
C LEU A 143 10.11 -6.93 3.48
N ALA A 144 9.58 -6.55 4.65
CA ALA A 144 9.80 -7.26 5.91
C ALA A 144 9.15 -8.66 5.94
N ALA A 145 8.07 -8.89 5.16
CA ALA A 145 7.50 -10.21 4.97
C ALA A 145 8.49 -11.16 4.27
N GLY A 146 9.40 -10.62 3.47
CA GLY A 146 10.51 -11.35 2.89
C GLY A 146 10.09 -12.46 1.93
N ASN A 147 10.86 -13.54 1.92
CA ASN A 147 10.62 -14.69 1.08
C ASN A 147 9.83 -15.75 1.86
N ALA A 148 8.75 -16.28 1.26
CA ALA A 148 8.01 -17.44 1.78
C ALA A 148 7.44 -18.25 0.61
N PRO A 149 7.22 -19.57 0.76
CA PRO A 149 6.66 -20.41 -0.32
C PRO A 149 5.30 -19.94 -0.82
N THR A 150 4.53 -19.25 0.04
CA THR A 150 3.22 -18.69 -0.30
C THR A 150 3.27 -17.29 -0.91
N ILE A 151 4.47 -16.70 -1.07
CA ILE A 151 4.69 -15.39 -1.68
C ILE A 151 5.36 -15.57 -3.04
N CYS A 152 4.66 -15.22 -4.12
CA CYS A 152 5.18 -15.29 -5.49
C CYS A 152 6.28 -14.25 -5.75
N GLY A 153 6.13 -13.07 -5.17
CA GLY A 153 6.98 -11.90 -5.31
C GLY A 153 6.31 -10.66 -4.74
N GLN A 154 6.90 -9.51 -4.99
CA GLN A 154 6.47 -8.26 -4.37
C GLN A 154 6.34 -7.12 -5.37
N VAL A 155 5.32 -6.28 -5.19
CA VAL A 155 5.11 -5.03 -5.91
C VAL A 155 5.13 -3.88 -4.90
N LEU A 156 6.11 -3.01 -5.01
CA LEU A 156 6.37 -1.89 -4.10
C LEU A 156 5.85 -0.61 -4.77
N VAL A 157 4.69 -0.13 -4.33
CA VAL A 157 3.97 0.98 -4.95
C VAL A 157 4.16 2.25 -4.11
N SER A 158 4.77 3.29 -4.66
CA SER A 158 5.10 4.54 -3.93
C SER A 158 5.69 4.23 -2.56
N SER A 159 6.63 3.28 -2.50
CA SER A 159 7.12 2.67 -1.28
C SER A 159 8.41 3.31 -0.78
N LEU A 160 8.59 3.30 0.54
CA LEU A 160 9.81 3.76 1.19
C LEU A 160 11.03 2.99 0.67
N GLY A 161 12.05 3.70 0.23
CA GLY A 161 13.35 3.12 -0.18
C GLY A 161 14.49 3.49 0.77
N ARG A 162 14.26 4.49 1.61
CA ARG A 162 15.18 4.95 2.67
C ARG A 162 14.54 4.67 4.04
N PRO A 163 15.32 4.67 5.13
CA PRO A 163 14.78 4.58 6.49
C PRO A 163 13.61 5.55 6.70
N TYR A 164 12.56 5.08 7.35
CA TYR A 164 11.29 5.81 7.43
C TYR A 164 11.46 7.22 8.06
N GLY A 165 12.30 7.36 9.08
CA GLY A 165 12.61 8.65 9.68
C GLY A 165 13.25 9.65 8.70
N GLU A 166 14.07 9.18 7.75
CA GLU A 166 14.66 10.02 6.71
C GLU A 166 13.60 10.50 5.71
N VAL A 167 12.65 9.64 5.36
CA VAL A 167 11.54 10.02 4.46
C VAL A 167 10.65 11.07 5.12
N ILE A 168 10.28 10.90 6.40
CA ILE A 168 9.52 11.93 7.15
C ILE A 168 10.30 13.24 7.23
N ARG A 169 11.60 13.19 7.48
CA ARG A 169 12.49 14.38 7.49
C ARG A 169 12.45 15.11 6.14
N ALA A 170 12.52 14.37 5.04
CA ALA A 170 12.46 14.94 3.69
C ALA A 170 11.10 15.57 3.41
N GLN A 171 10.00 14.91 3.76
CA GLN A 171 8.64 15.43 3.62
C GLN A 171 8.44 16.74 4.40
N LEU A 172 8.87 16.79 5.68
CA LEU A 172 8.76 17.99 6.51
C LEU A 172 9.57 19.14 5.93
N LYS A 173 10.78 18.86 5.45
CA LYS A 173 11.67 19.87 4.84
C LYS A 173 11.11 20.39 3.51
N ALA A 174 10.44 19.56 2.74
CA ALA A 174 9.92 19.93 1.41
C ALA A 174 8.78 20.96 1.47
N ASN A 175 8.08 21.08 2.59
CA ASN A 175 7.03 22.07 2.77
C ASN A 175 7.57 23.31 3.50
N PRO A 176 7.71 24.48 2.83
CA PRO A 176 8.25 25.70 3.45
C PRO A 176 7.44 26.18 4.67
N ALA A 177 6.14 25.86 4.73
CA ALA A 177 5.30 26.21 5.88
C ALA A 177 5.75 25.54 7.19
N ASN A 178 6.51 24.45 7.10
CA ASN A 178 7.06 23.77 8.26
C ASN A 178 8.32 24.43 8.86
N ALA A 179 8.89 25.46 8.20
CA ALA A 179 10.14 26.09 8.66
C ALA A 179 10.16 26.39 10.16
N PRO A 180 9.10 26.97 10.78
CA PRO A 180 9.10 27.27 12.21
C PRO A 180 9.19 26.05 13.15
N VAL A 181 8.81 24.87 12.67
CA VAL A 181 8.72 23.65 13.49
C VAL A 181 9.81 22.61 13.17
N LEU A 182 10.66 22.86 12.18
CA LEU A 182 11.66 21.88 11.72
C LEU A 182 12.67 21.53 12.80
N ALA A 183 13.10 22.47 13.66
CA ALA A 183 14.07 22.19 14.71
C ALA A 183 13.53 21.14 15.71
N ASP A 184 12.29 21.30 16.16
CA ASP A 184 11.64 20.37 17.07
C ASP A 184 11.35 19.03 16.36
N ALA A 185 10.91 19.07 15.13
CA ALA A 185 10.69 17.87 14.33
C ALA A 185 11.98 17.04 14.18
N TYR A 186 13.12 17.68 13.92
CA TYR A 186 14.40 16.98 13.79
C TYR A 186 14.87 16.39 15.12
N ARG A 187 14.68 17.12 16.23
CA ARG A 187 14.96 16.57 17.56
C ARG A 187 14.18 15.28 17.81
N ALA A 188 12.88 15.27 17.45
CA ALA A 188 12.05 14.08 17.61
C ALA A 188 12.54 12.94 16.73
N LEU A 189 12.78 13.20 15.45
CA LEU A 189 13.27 12.19 14.51
C LEU A 189 14.61 11.59 14.96
N ASP A 190 15.54 12.41 15.43
CA ASP A 190 16.86 11.95 15.90
C ASP A 190 16.75 11.10 17.17
N ALA A 191 15.90 11.50 18.12
CA ALA A 191 15.66 10.72 19.34
C ALA A 191 15.05 9.35 19.01
N LEU A 192 14.00 9.32 18.18
CA LEU A 192 13.31 8.08 17.79
C LEU A 192 14.21 7.16 16.95
N ALA A 193 15.03 7.71 16.06
CA ALA A 193 16.01 6.94 15.31
C ALA A 193 17.10 6.34 16.21
N ALA A 194 17.44 7.03 17.32
CA ALA A 194 18.33 6.51 18.34
C ALA A 194 17.63 5.49 19.28
N GLY A 195 16.38 5.16 19.05
CA GLY A 195 15.61 4.22 19.86
C GLY A 195 15.11 4.80 21.20
N LYS A 196 15.04 6.13 21.31
CA LYS A 196 14.64 6.84 22.52
C LYS A 196 13.31 7.57 22.31
N THR A 197 12.41 7.47 23.27
CA THR A 197 11.22 8.32 23.32
C THR A 197 11.59 9.76 23.68
N ILE A 198 10.72 10.69 23.30
CA ILE A 198 10.89 12.13 23.55
C ILE A 198 9.58 12.76 24.04
N ASP A 199 9.67 13.66 25.02
CA ASP A 199 8.54 14.49 25.40
C ASP A 199 8.29 15.56 24.32
N VAL A 200 7.09 15.57 23.77
CA VAL A 200 6.63 16.48 22.72
C VAL A 200 5.58 17.48 23.23
N SER A 201 5.31 17.53 24.54
CA SER A 201 4.28 18.38 25.15
C SER A 201 4.47 19.87 24.84
N GLY A 202 5.71 20.33 24.70
CA GLY A 202 6.05 21.71 24.32
C GLY A 202 6.16 21.95 22.82
N PHE A 203 5.87 20.97 21.97
CA PHE A 203 5.98 21.12 20.51
C PHE A 203 4.71 21.74 19.91
N HIS A 204 4.81 22.17 18.66
CA HIS A 204 3.65 22.58 17.88
C HIS A 204 2.62 21.44 17.81
N PRO A 205 1.28 21.71 17.89
CA PRO A 205 0.24 20.67 17.91
C PRO A 205 0.34 19.63 16.78
N ALA A 206 0.72 20.04 15.56
CA ALA A 206 0.92 19.13 14.44
C ALA A 206 2.05 18.11 14.70
N LEU A 207 3.13 18.53 15.40
CA LEU A 207 4.21 17.64 15.79
C LEU A 207 3.83 16.75 16.98
N GLN A 208 3.03 17.25 17.91
CA GLN A 208 2.48 16.44 19.00
C GLN A 208 1.59 15.30 18.46
N GLN A 209 0.85 15.56 17.39
CA GLN A 209 0.05 14.54 16.72
C GLN A 209 0.95 13.52 15.98
N LEU A 210 1.93 14.00 15.21
CA LEU A 210 2.84 13.15 14.43
C LEU A 210 3.71 12.25 15.33
N PHE A 211 4.23 12.79 16.42
CA PHE A 211 5.11 12.13 17.37
C PHE A 211 4.42 11.85 18.70
N ASN A 212 3.10 11.58 18.67
CA ASN A 212 2.35 11.28 19.88
C ASN A 212 3.05 10.18 20.69
N PRO A 213 3.19 10.33 22.02
CA PRO A 213 3.85 9.32 22.86
C PRO A 213 3.37 7.89 22.65
N ALA A 214 2.06 7.71 22.36
CA ALA A 214 1.48 6.39 22.13
C ALA A 214 2.01 5.70 20.83
N VAL A 215 2.41 6.47 19.80
CA VAL A 215 2.92 5.92 18.55
C VAL A 215 4.46 5.85 18.49
N GLN A 216 5.16 6.45 19.43
CA GLN A 216 6.64 6.48 19.41
C GLN A 216 7.28 5.08 19.44
N PRO A 217 6.78 4.08 20.20
CA PRO A 217 7.31 2.72 20.14
C PRO A 217 7.25 2.12 18.73
N PHE A 218 6.13 2.31 18.01
CA PHE A 218 5.99 1.88 16.62
C PHE A 218 6.97 2.63 15.70
N LEU A 219 7.10 3.95 15.85
CA LEU A 219 8.03 4.75 15.04
C LEU A 219 9.49 4.30 15.27
N ILE A 220 9.88 4.02 16.51
CA ILE A 220 11.21 3.49 16.84
C ILE A 220 11.46 2.15 16.12
N ASP A 221 10.49 1.24 16.14
CA ASP A 221 10.60 -0.04 15.44
C ASP A 221 10.69 0.16 13.91
N ALA A 222 9.82 0.98 13.34
CA ALA A 222 9.79 1.25 11.91
C ALA A 222 11.06 1.98 11.41
N PHE A 223 11.64 2.89 12.21
CA PHE A 223 12.86 3.63 11.85
C PHE A 223 14.12 2.75 11.85
N ARG A 224 14.11 1.61 12.54
CA ARG A 224 15.20 0.62 12.52
C ARG A 224 15.25 -0.18 11.22
N GLN A 225 14.15 -0.19 10.46
CA GLN A 225 14.09 -0.93 9.22
C GLN A 225 14.85 -0.18 8.11
N ASN A 226 15.67 -0.92 7.37
CA ASN A 226 16.33 -0.41 6.17
C ASN A 226 15.69 -1.03 4.92
N PRO A 227 14.79 -0.31 4.20
CA PRO A 227 14.10 -0.86 3.04
C PRO A 227 15.03 -1.35 1.95
N ARG A 228 16.17 -0.66 1.73
CA ARG A 228 17.16 -1.05 0.73
C ARG A 228 17.81 -2.41 1.07
N GLU A 229 18.14 -2.64 2.33
CA GLU A 229 18.73 -3.92 2.78
C GLU A 229 17.69 -5.05 2.71
N LEU A 230 16.45 -4.76 3.11
CA LEU A 230 15.35 -5.72 3.00
C LEU A 230 15.10 -6.09 1.52
N ALA A 231 15.15 -5.12 0.60
CA ALA A 231 15.02 -5.38 -0.83
C ALA A 231 16.17 -6.24 -1.36
N ALA A 232 17.41 -6.03 -0.88
CA ALA A 232 18.58 -6.84 -1.25
C ALA A 232 18.49 -8.32 -0.80
N ALA A 233 17.70 -8.59 0.24
CA ALA A 233 17.50 -9.94 0.76
C ALA A 233 16.42 -10.73 -0.01
N LEU A 234 15.67 -10.10 -0.91
CA LEU A 234 14.63 -10.75 -1.70
C LEU A 234 15.23 -11.66 -2.77
N LYS A 235 14.57 -12.78 -3.02
CA LYS A 235 15.00 -13.78 -4.02
C LYS A 235 13.99 -13.96 -5.15
N GLY A 236 12.74 -13.58 -4.92
CA GLY A 236 11.66 -13.65 -5.89
C GLY A 236 11.58 -12.41 -6.78
N PRO A 237 10.67 -12.41 -7.76
CA PRO A 237 10.42 -11.24 -8.60
C PRO A 237 9.97 -10.02 -7.78
N VAL A 238 10.50 -8.85 -8.13
CA VAL A 238 10.16 -7.57 -7.49
C VAL A 238 9.84 -6.54 -8.57
N MET A 239 8.74 -5.80 -8.36
CA MET A 239 8.42 -4.63 -9.16
C MET A 239 8.37 -3.40 -8.26
N ILE A 240 8.94 -2.30 -8.71
CA ILE A 240 8.88 -0.98 -8.06
C ILE A 240 8.05 -0.09 -8.97
N VAL A 241 6.94 0.45 -8.44
CA VAL A 241 6.05 1.38 -9.15
C VAL A 241 6.10 2.73 -8.46
N GLN A 242 6.49 3.79 -9.20
CA GLN A 242 6.65 5.12 -8.64
C GLN A 242 6.02 6.17 -9.53
N GLY A 243 5.06 6.92 -8.97
CA GLY A 243 4.54 8.13 -9.59
C GLY A 243 5.54 9.28 -9.52
N GLN A 244 5.79 9.96 -10.64
CA GLN A 244 6.77 11.03 -10.69
C GLN A 244 6.28 12.38 -10.12
N ALA A 245 4.96 12.51 -9.88
CA ALA A 245 4.35 13.63 -9.17
C ALA A 245 4.08 13.35 -7.68
N ASP A 246 4.63 12.25 -7.15
CA ASP A 246 4.51 11.89 -5.73
C ASP A 246 5.33 12.86 -4.87
N LEU A 247 4.64 13.59 -3.96
CA LEU A 247 5.26 14.54 -3.03
C LEU A 247 5.61 13.92 -1.67
N GLN A 248 5.19 12.68 -1.41
CA GLN A 248 5.45 12.00 -0.13
C GLN A 248 6.64 11.06 -0.24
N VAL A 249 6.63 10.18 -1.23
CA VAL A 249 7.70 9.24 -1.54
C VAL A 249 8.22 9.57 -2.93
N THR A 250 9.50 9.86 -3.03
CA THR A 250 10.07 10.42 -4.25
C THR A 250 10.77 9.37 -5.10
N GLN A 251 11.16 9.74 -6.32
CA GLN A 251 11.98 8.88 -7.17
C GLN A 251 13.31 8.47 -6.51
N ALA A 252 13.81 9.23 -5.52
CA ALA A 252 14.99 8.84 -4.75
C ALA A 252 14.75 7.56 -3.92
N ASP A 253 13.53 7.35 -3.45
CA ASP A 253 13.15 6.12 -2.75
C ASP A 253 13.07 4.93 -3.72
N ALA A 254 12.46 5.12 -4.89
CA ALA A 254 12.45 4.11 -5.94
C ALA A 254 13.87 3.73 -6.40
N ALA A 255 14.76 4.73 -6.54
CA ALA A 255 16.16 4.50 -6.88
C ALA A 255 16.92 3.73 -5.77
N ALA A 256 16.64 4.04 -4.49
CA ALA A 256 17.22 3.33 -3.36
C ALA A 256 16.79 1.85 -3.33
N LEU A 257 15.49 1.57 -3.55
CA LEU A 257 14.96 0.20 -3.68
C LEU A 257 15.62 -0.54 -4.85
N LYS A 258 15.68 0.10 -6.02
CA LYS A 258 16.34 -0.47 -7.20
C LYS A 258 17.83 -0.73 -6.95
N GLY A 259 18.49 0.14 -6.17
CA GLY A 259 19.88 -0.07 -5.74
C GLY A 259 20.06 -1.24 -4.78
N GLY A 260 19.04 -1.58 -3.98
CA GLY A 260 19.01 -2.78 -3.14
C GLY A 260 18.69 -4.05 -3.94
N ALA A 261 17.72 -3.96 -4.85
CA ALA A 261 17.29 -5.05 -5.71
C ALA A 261 17.52 -4.70 -7.20
N PRO A 262 18.75 -4.82 -7.73
CA PRO A 262 19.05 -4.44 -9.13
C PRO A 262 18.26 -5.24 -10.17
N PHE A 263 17.78 -6.43 -9.82
CA PHE A 263 16.94 -7.29 -10.65
C PHE A 263 15.47 -6.83 -10.71
N ALA A 264 15.01 -5.96 -9.78
CA ALA A 264 13.63 -5.51 -9.76
C ALA A 264 13.25 -4.77 -11.05
N GLU A 265 12.04 -4.96 -11.52
CA GLU A 265 11.45 -4.10 -12.55
C GLU A 265 11.11 -2.72 -11.97
N LEU A 266 11.40 -1.65 -12.70
CA LEU A 266 11.09 -0.29 -12.28
C LEU A 266 10.14 0.37 -13.28
N LEU A 267 8.94 0.71 -12.80
CA LEU A 267 7.96 1.49 -13.54
C LEU A 267 7.85 2.90 -12.96
N LEU A 268 8.32 3.89 -13.71
CA LEU A 268 8.13 5.31 -13.40
C LEU A 268 6.95 5.83 -14.22
N VAL A 269 5.94 6.42 -13.54
CA VAL A 269 4.71 6.89 -14.19
C VAL A 269 4.63 8.41 -14.13
N PRO A 270 4.80 9.11 -15.27
CA PRO A 270 4.74 10.57 -15.33
C PRO A 270 3.38 11.12 -14.86
N GLY A 271 3.39 12.22 -14.12
CA GLY A 271 2.18 12.93 -13.70
C GLY A 271 1.32 12.18 -12.67
N VAL A 272 1.77 11.04 -12.15
CA VAL A 272 1.06 10.27 -11.13
C VAL A 272 1.58 10.62 -9.74
N ASN A 273 0.67 10.86 -8.80
CA ASN A 273 0.97 11.21 -7.43
C ASN A 273 0.89 10.01 -6.45
N HIS A 274 1.04 10.28 -5.14
CA HIS A 274 1.08 9.24 -4.09
C HIS A 274 -0.19 8.39 -4.01
N VAL A 275 -1.36 8.96 -4.29
CA VAL A 275 -2.63 8.23 -4.32
C VAL A 275 -2.95 7.64 -5.70
N LEU A 276 -1.92 7.48 -6.53
CA LEU A 276 -1.93 6.79 -7.83
C LEU A 276 -2.86 7.43 -8.87
N LYS A 277 -3.08 8.74 -8.78
CA LYS A 277 -3.93 9.50 -9.70
C LYS A 277 -3.10 10.44 -10.53
N HIS A 278 -3.48 10.64 -11.81
CA HIS A 278 -2.89 11.69 -12.62
C HIS A 278 -3.24 13.07 -12.07
N VAL A 279 -2.25 13.96 -12.05
CA VAL A 279 -2.37 15.35 -11.62
C VAL A 279 -1.79 16.30 -12.66
N ASP A 280 -2.26 17.53 -12.68
CA ASP A 280 -1.86 18.57 -13.67
C ASP A 280 -0.48 19.18 -13.39
N GLY A 281 0.20 18.73 -12.34
CA GLY A 281 1.52 19.25 -11.91
C GLY A 281 1.44 20.40 -10.93
N THR A 282 0.26 20.95 -10.62
CA THR A 282 0.10 21.96 -9.58
C THR A 282 -0.01 21.33 -8.18
N PRO A 283 0.56 21.97 -7.13
CA PRO A 283 0.39 21.50 -5.77
C PRO A 283 -1.09 21.42 -5.33
N GLY A 284 -1.93 22.35 -5.83
CA GLY A 284 -3.35 22.40 -5.53
C GLY A 284 -4.12 21.18 -6.03
N ASP A 285 -3.92 20.80 -7.30
CA ASP A 285 -4.55 19.62 -7.88
C ASP A 285 -4.01 18.34 -7.26
N ASN A 286 -2.70 18.30 -6.96
CA ASN A 286 -2.09 17.16 -6.27
C ASN A 286 -2.78 16.90 -4.92
N LEU A 287 -2.92 17.91 -4.07
CA LEU A 287 -3.58 17.79 -2.77
C LEU A 287 -5.09 17.52 -2.90
N ALA A 288 -5.80 18.18 -3.82
CA ALA A 288 -7.23 17.97 -4.03
C ALA A 288 -7.56 16.51 -4.40
N SER A 289 -6.67 15.84 -5.14
CA SER A 289 -6.86 14.46 -5.57
C SER A 289 -7.02 13.45 -4.43
N TYR A 290 -6.51 13.77 -3.24
CA TYR A 290 -6.63 12.94 -2.04
C TYR A 290 -8.06 12.89 -1.48
N SER A 291 -8.90 13.86 -1.84
CA SER A 291 -10.28 13.97 -1.34
C SER A 291 -11.34 13.70 -2.40
N ILE A 292 -10.93 13.28 -3.60
CA ILE A 292 -11.83 13.00 -4.74
C ILE A 292 -11.87 11.49 -4.98
N PRO A 293 -12.83 10.74 -4.40
CA PRO A 293 -12.87 9.28 -4.50
C PRO A 293 -13.06 8.79 -5.95
N ASP A 294 -13.87 9.49 -6.75
CA ASP A 294 -14.21 9.08 -8.11
C ASP A 294 -13.17 9.49 -9.17
N ARG A 295 -12.09 10.19 -8.78
CA ARG A 295 -10.99 10.46 -9.71
C ARG A 295 -10.31 9.13 -10.07
N PRO A 296 -10.22 8.77 -11.36
CA PRO A 296 -9.67 7.48 -11.76
C PRO A 296 -8.23 7.28 -11.29
N ILE A 297 -7.88 6.05 -10.98
CA ILE A 297 -6.49 5.63 -10.80
C ILE A 297 -5.77 5.63 -12.16
N ALA A 298 -4.48 5.92 -12.16
CA ALA A 298 -3.65 5.87 -13.36
C ALA A 298 -3.65 4.45 -13.95
N ARG A 299 -4.07 4.34 -15.20
CA ARG A 299 -4.20 3.05 -15.88
C ARG A 299 -2.86 2.35 -16.03
N GLU A 300 -1.80 3.09 -16.24
CA GLU A 300 -0.43 2.60 -16.37
C GLU A 300 0.04 1.84 -15.14
N VAL A 301 -0.40 2.28 -13.95
CA VAL A 301 -0.12 1.58 -12.68
C VAL A 301 -0.85 0.23 -12.67
N VAL A 302 -2.13 0.22 -13.03
CA VAL A 302 -2.94 -1.02 -13.06
C VAL A 302 -2.39 -1.99 -14.09
N ASP A 303 -2.15 -1.53 -15.32
CA ASP A 303 -1.68 -2.35 -16.44
C ASP A 303 -0.28 -2.92 -16.15
N GLY A 304 0.62 -2.11 -15.60
CA GLY A 304 1.95 -2.54 -15.21
C GLY A 304 1.93 -3.64 -14.15
N ILE A 305 1.18 -3.43 -13.07
CA ILE A 305 1.06 -4.42 -11.99
C ILE A 305 0.41 -5.72 -12.51
N ALA A 306 -0.70 -5.61 -13.25
CA ALA A 306 -1.40 -6.79 -13.78
C ALA A 306 -0.50 -7.60 -14.72
N SER A 307 0.22 -6.92 -15.63
CA SER A 307 1.19 -7.57 -16.52
C SER A 307 2.27 -8.30 -15.75
N PHE A 308 2.87 -7.64 -14.75
CA PHE A 308 3.95 -8.20 -13.95
C PHE A 308 3.51 -9.45 -13.15
N VAL A 309 2.36 -9.39 -12.45
CA VAL A 309 1.92 -10.51 -11.61
C VAL A 309 1.36 -11.70 -12.41
N THR A 310 0.92 -11.47 -13.65
CA THR A 310 0.41 -12.55 -14.53
C THR A 310 1.50 -13.16 -15.43
N ASN A 311 2.57 -12.41 -15.70
CA ASN A 311 3.69 -12.83 -16.56
C ASN A 311 5.02 -12.40 -15.94
N PRO A 312 5.38 -12.92 -14.75
CA PRO A 312 6.64 -12.52 -14.12
C PRO A 312 7.79 -12.85 -15.07
N ALA A 313 8.72 -11.90 -15.25
CA ALA A 313 9.95 -12.16 -16.01
C ALA A 313 10.66 -13.37 -15.38
N ARG A 314 11.03 -14.33 -16.22
CA ARG A 314 11.62 -15.60 -15.82
C ARG A 314 13.09 -15.45 -15.44
#